data_fc4fb1464d73ce21193981de859a0453
#
_entry.id   fc4fb1464d73ce21193981de859a0453
#
_cell.length_a   1.000
_cell.length_b   1.000
_cell.length_c   1.000
_cell.angle_alpha   90.00
_cell.angle_beta   90.00
_cell.angle_gamma   90.00
#
_symmetry.space_group_name_H-M   'P 1'
#
loop_
_entity.id
_entity.type
_entity.pdbx_description
1 polymer ?
#
loop_
_entity_poly.entity_id
_entity_poly.type
_entity_poly.pdbx_seq_one_letter_code
_entity_poly.pdbx_strand_id
1 'polypeptide(L)'
;MKRFKRILATMLALVCVLAVFPTMEAEAGIVTVNGGCTTRATAYNWGAYSTTNSITVVLPENEDDFWVKFTLPKDKRVYARCSYSNENESMYIEMRNSSNVLLDAKYSPEDVLDMDTVIPFMALACDNLTASTQTYYIRVNRGTCSGTMYFTLSMNERIKTGRGTFTFSGTASNPGNSSISLSGVDSSVLSLNLTNNSTIPPGAIVTSVSTSGTQSPSQGNVHHMILPATESSIWYTSTYASATSGNYTINSTDSFAARQVWQFKYNALATAKSTMKSVKLTLAWEYDIANTGYKSY
;
A
#
# COMPACT_ATOMS: atom_id res chain seq x y z
N MET A 1 -10.72 56.46 -19.06
CA MET A 1 -11.02 56.16 -17.65
C MET A 1 -12.31 55.33 -17.44
N LYS A 2 -13.43 55.61 -18.10
CA LYS A 2 -14.72 54.82 -17.92
C LYS A 2 -14.62 53.34 -18.37
N ARG A 3 -13.86 53.01 -19.41
CA ARG A 3 -13.67 51.60 -19.86
C ARG A 3 -12.81 50.76 -18.91
N PHE A 4 -11.78 51.34 -18.30
CA PHE A 4 -10.91 50.69 -17.35
C PHE A 4 -11.65 50.29 -16.06
N LYS A 5 -12.54 51.16 -15.55
CA LYS A 5 -13.37 50.88 -14.36
C LYS A 5 -14.37 49.75 -14.61
N ARG A 6 -14.89 49.59 -15.83
CA ARG A 6 -15.79 48.47 -16.17
C ARG A 6 -15.07 47.13 -16.24
N ILE A 7 -13.86 47.09 -16.81
CA ILE A 7 -13.04 45.88 -16.85
C ILE A 7 -12.63 45.45 -15.44
N LEU A 8 -12.24 46.38 -14.57
CA LEU A 8 -11.89 46.10 -13.20
C LEU A 8 -13.08 45.59 -12.37
N ALA A 9 -14.29 46.15 -12.58
CA ALA A 9 -15.51 45.67 -11.91
C ALA A 9 -15.91 44.27 -12.38
N THR A 10 -15.73 43.96 -13.67
CA THR A 10 -16.03 42.63 -14.22
C THR A 10 -15.03 41.55 -13.73
N MET A 11 -13.73 41.91 -13.63
CA MET A 11 -12.73 41.02 -13.03
C MET A 11 -12.98 40.79 -11.53
N LEU A 12 -13.36 41.83 -10.79
CA LEU A 12 -13.67 41.69 -9.36
C LEU A 12 -14.92 40.84 -9.12
N ALA A 13 -15.95 40.95 -9.97
CA ALA A 13 -17.13 40.12 -9.92
C ALA A 13 -16.83 38.65 -10.28
N LEU A 14 -15.92 38.40 -11.24
CA LEU A 14 -15.49 37.05 -11.61
C LEU A 14 -14.69 36.38 -10.50
N VAL A 15 -13.80 37.14 -9.80
CA VAL A 15 -13.03 36.65 -8.64
C VAL A 15 -13.95 36.37 -7.45
N CYS A 16 -14.98 37.17 -7.22
CA CYS A 16 -15.95 36.92 -6.16
C CYS A 16 -16.87 35.73 -6.47
N VAL A 17 -17.17 35.41 -7.72
CA VAL A 17 -17.95 34.22 -8.10
C VAL A 17 -17.09 32.93 -7.93
N LEU A 18 -15.77 32.99 -8.15
CA LEU A 18 -14.86 31.87 -7.88
C LEU A 18 -14.60 31.61 -6.38
N ALA A 19 -14.83 32.62 -5.53
CA ALA A 19 -14.67 32.50 -4.07
C ALA A 19 -15.89 31.94 -3.32
N VAL A 20 -17.00 31.68 -4.01
CA VAL A 20 -18.28 31.22 -3.42
C VAL A 20 -18.59 29.75 -3.80
N PHE A 21 -17.66 29.01 -4.40
CA PHE A 21 -17.76 27.57 -4.33
C PHE A 21 -17.33 27.17 -2.92
N PRO A 22 -18.24 26.65 -2.07
CA PRO A 22 -17.77 26.03 -0.86
C PRO A 22 -16.82 24.92 -1.31
N THR A 23 -15.57 25.00 -0.89
CA THR A 23 -14.74 23.82 -0.78
C THR A 23 -15.54 22.88 0.09
N MET A 24 -16.23 21.92 -0.49
CA MET A 24 -16.73 20.78 0.26
C MET A 24 -15.48 20.09 0.79
N GLU A 25 -15.07 20.49 1.99
CA GLU A 25 -14.28 19.63 2.83
C GLU A 25 -15.10 18.34 2.92
N ALA A 26 -14.56 17.24 2.40
CA ALA A 26 -15.16 15.93 2.56
C ALA A 26 -15.11 15.64 4.06
N GLU A 27 -16.13 16.02 4.79
CA GLU A 27 -16.31 15.52 6.15
C GLU A 27 -16.33 14.00 6.06
N ALA A 28 -15.43 13.37 6.82
CA ALA A 28 -15.46 11.93 7.05
C ALA A 28 -16.82 11.60 7.67
N GLY A 29 -17.77 11.13 6.86
CA GLY A 29 -19.17 10.98 7.25
C GLY A 29 -19.64 9.54 7.07
N ILE A 30 -20.31 9.03 8.10
CA ILE A 30 -21.14 7.83 7.98
C ILE A 30 -22.52 8.29 7.53
N VAL A 31 -22.94 7.85 6.33
CA VAL A 31 -24.28 8.12 5.81
C VAL A 31 -25.12 6.87 5.97
N THR A 32 -26.33 7.00 6.54
CA THR A 32 -27.30 5.90 6.58
C THR A 32 -28.22 5.95 5.36
N VAL A 33 -28.34 4.82 4.66
CA VAL A 33 -29.22 4.66 3.50
C VAL A 33 -30.28 3.60 3.79
N ASN A 34 -31.53 3.95 3.65
CA ASN A 34 -32.68 3.05 3.88
C ASN A 34 -33.20 2.56 2.53
N GLY A 35 -32.92 1.30 2.18
CA GLY A 35 -33.45 0.62 1.01
C GLY A 35 -33.60 1.42 -0.29
N GLY A 36 -34.47 0.96 -1.19
CA GLY A 36 -34.85 1.68 -2.42
C GLY A 36 -33.87 1.62 -3.59
N CYS A 37 -32.71 1.01 -3.39
CA CYS A 37 -31.64 0.86 -4.39
C CYS A 37 -31.54 -0.58 -4.89
N THR A 38 -32.66 -1.17 -5.29
CA THR A 38 -32.81 -2.61 -5.58
C THR A 38 -32.28 -3.03 -6.96
N THR A 39 -31.95 -2.09 -7.81
CA THR A 39 -31.44 -2.37 -9.15
C THR A 39 -30.20 -1.53 -9.47
N ARG A 40 -29.42 -1.96 -10.46
CA ARG A 40 -28.29 -1.19 -10.95
C ARG A 40 -28.68 0.22 -11.45
N ALA A 41 -29.88 0.37 -12.02
CA ALA A 41 -30.39 1.65 -12.50
C ALA A 41 -30.71 2.61 -11.36
N THR A 42 -31.19 2.09 -10.22
CA THR A 42 -31.52 2.83 -9.00
C THR A 42 -30.36 2.86 -7.99
N ALA A 43 -29.16 2.40 -8.36
CA ALA A 43 -28.01 2.27 -7.47
C ALA A 43 -27.72 3.58 -6.72
N TYR A 44 -27.53 3.49 -5.40
CA TYR A 44 -27.09 4.59 -4.58
C TYR A 44 -25.81 5.20 -5.12
N ASN A 45 -25.75 6.49 -5.34
CA ASN A 45 -24.56 7.17 -5.81
C ASN A 45 -23.64 7.54 -4.64
N TRP A 46 -22.63 6.71 -4.38
CA TRP A 46 -21.63 6.98 -3.34
C TRP A 46 -20.63 8.09 -3.72
N GLY A 47 -20.55 8.40 -5.01
CA GLY A 47 -19.67 9.48 -5.53
C GLY A 47 -18.27 9.00 -5.88
N ALA A 48 -17.28 9.88 -5.71
CA ALA A 48 -15.89 9.55 -5.94
C ALA A 48 -15.31 8.69 -4.82
N TYR A 49 -14.40 7.79 -5.18
CA TYR A 49 -13.65 6.99 -4.21
C TYR A 49 -13.06 7.84 -3.08
N SER A 50 -13.28 7.39 -1.86
CA SER A 50 -12.73 7.99 -0.64
C SER A 50 -12.52 6.90 0.42
N THR A 51 -11.43 6.96 1.16
CA THR A 51 -11.14 6.07 2.29
C THR A 51 -11.73 6.57 3.61
N THR A 52 -12.30 7.77 3.63
CA THR A 52 -12.87 8.39 4.84
C THR A 52 -14.38 8.29 4.91
N ASN A 53 -15.05 7.95 3.81
CA ASN A 53 -16.50 7.84 3.72
C ASN A 53 -16.94 6.38 3.85
N SER A 54 -17.99 6.14 4.64
CA SER A 54 -18.68 4.86 4.71
C SER A 54 -20.19 5.07 4.61
N ILE A 55 -20.89 4.03 4.18
CA ILE A 55 -22.34 3.99 4.16
C ILE A 55 -22.82 2.83 5.03
N THR A 56 -23.74 3.12 5.94
CA THR A 56 -24.50 2.10 6.66
C THR A 56 -25.82 1.91 5.94
N VAL A 57 -26.11 0.68 5.57
CA VAL A 57 -27.32 0.32 4.83
C VAL A 57 -28.28 -0.38 5.75
N VAL A 58 -29.54 0.04 5.68
CA VAL A 58 -30.69 -0.64 6.28
C VAL A 58 -31.48 -1.24 5.11
N LEU A 59 -31.35 -2.54 4.87
CA LEU A 59 -32.04 -3.25 3.80
C LEU A 59 -33.35 -3.85 4.37
N PRO A 60 -34.52 -3.35 3.96
CA PRO A 60 -35.80 -3.83 4.41
C PRO A 60 -36.03 -5.32 4.03
N GLU A 61 -36.85 -6.04 4.78
CA GLU A 61 -37.12 -7.48 4.54
C GLU A 61 -37.70 -7.77 3.15
N ASN A 62 -38.45 -6.84 2.58
CA ASN A 62 -39.08 -6.96 1.26
C ASN A 62 -38.14 -6.61 0.09
N GLU A 63 -36.88 -6.32 0.36
CA GLU A 63 -35.86 -6.02 -0.66
C GLU A 63 -34.75 -7.07 -0.64
N ASP A 64 -34.47 -7.71 -1.79
CA ASP A 64 -33.43 -8.74 -1.90
C ASP A 64 -32.04 -8.18 -2.16
N ASP A 65 -31.96 -7.03 -2.82
CA ASP A 65 -30.73 -6.44 -3.30
C ASP A 65 -30.56 -4.98 -2.88
N PHE A 66 -29.32 -4.59 -2.66
CA PHE A 66 -28.91 -3.20 -2.56
C PHE A 66 -27.75 -2.92 -3.50
N TRP A 67 -27.92 -1.93 -4.36
CA TRP A 67 -26.93 -1.51 -5.34
C TRP A 67 -26.29 -0.17 -5.00
N VAL A 68 -24.96 -0.10 -5.14
CA VAL A 68 -24.15 1.11 -4.96
C VAL A 68 -23.34 1.34 -6.21
N LYS A 69 -23.18 2.60 -6.64
CA LYS A 69 -22.21 2.99 -7.67
C LYS A 69 -21.22 3.99 -7.13
N PHE A 70 -19.96 3.87 -7.55
CA PHE A 70 -18.89 4.81 -7.23
C PHE A 70 -17.95 4.97 -8.42
N THR A 71 -17.13 6.02 -8.38
CA THR A 71 -16.08 6.24 -9.38
C THR A 71 -14.71 6.05 -8.76
N LEU A 72 -13.83 5.36 -9.50
CA LEU A 72 -12.46 5.06 -9.09
C LEU A 72 -11.49 5.74 -10.06
N PRO A 73 -10.59 6.62 -9.61
CA PRO A 73 -9.57 7.24 -10.44
C PRO A 73 -8.65 6.20 -11.10
N LYS A 74 -7.95 6.60 -12.16
CA LYS A 74 -6.93 5.78 -12.81
C LYS A 74 -5.85 5.33 -11.81
N ASP A 75 -5.22 4.20 -12.07
CA ASP A 75 -4.09 3.65 -11.32
C ASP A 75 -4.39 3.36 -9.84
N LYS A 76 -5.68 3.29 -9.46
CA LYS A 76 -6.11 2.95 -8.10
C LYS A 76 -6.38 1.47 -7.97
N ARG A 77 -5.82 0.89 -6.90
CA ARG A 77 -6.04 -0.49 -6.46
C ARG A 77 -6.62 -0.47 -5.05
N VAL A 78 -7.90 -0.86 -4.95
CA VAL A 78 -8.68 -0.72 -3.72
C VAL A 78 -9.42 -2.02 -3.39
N TYR A 79 -10.00 -2.08 -2.21
CA TYR A 79 -11.03 -3.06 -1.89
C TYR A 79 -12.21 -2.38 -1.20
N ALA A 80 -13.41 -2.87 -1.50
CA ALA A 80 -14.61 -2.55 -0.74
C ALA A 80 -14.73 -3.55 0.39
N ARG A 81 -14.87 -3.05 1.63
CA ARG A 81 -15.16 -3.83 2.83
C ARG A 81 -16.65 -3.76 3.09
N CYS A 82 -17.32 -4.92 3.21
CA CYS A 82 -18.68 -5.05 3.67
C CYS A 82 -18.68 -5.69 5.05
N SER A 83 -18.90 -4.90 6.10
CA SER A 83 -19.05 -5.39 7.48
C SER A 83 -20.51 -5.67 7.76
N TYR A 84 -20.83 -6.79 8.40
CA TYR A 84 -22.21 -7.24 8.63
C TYR A 84 -22.37 -7.90 10.00
N SER A 85 -23.63 -8.08 10.46
CA SER A 85 -23.94 -8.84 11.68
C SER A 85 -23.77 -10.34 11.45
N ASN A 86 -23.33 -11.08 12.48
CA ASN A 86 -23.24 -12.55 12.47
C ASN A 86 -24.58 -13.24 12.11
N GLU A 87 -25.70 -12.55 12.28
CA GLU A 87 -27.01 -13.05 11.89
C GLU A 87 -27.23 -13.10 10.38
N ASN A 88 -26.38 -12.46 9.59
CA ASN A 88 -26.48 -12.34 8.14
C ASN A 88 -25.57 -13.33 7.41
N GLU A 89 -25.52 -14.59 7.82
CA GLU A 89 -24.57 -15.60 7.34
C GLU A 89 -24.77 -16.06 5.87
N SER A 90 -25.90 -15.74 5.22
CA SER A 90 -26.17 -16.17 3.85
C SER A 90 -26.10 -15.04 2.82
N MET A 91 -25.74 -13.84 3.24
CA MET A 91 -25.61 -12.73 2.31
C MET A 91 -24.42 -12.92 1.36
N TYR A 92 -24.52 -12.30 0.19
CA TYR A 92 -23.37 -12.26 -0.71
C TYR A 92 -23.20 -10.88 -1.30
N ILE A 93 -21.95 -10.59 -1.72
CA ILE A 93 -21.60 -9.32 -2.35
C ILE A 93 -20.85 -9.56 -3.65
N GLU A 94 -21.03 -8.66 -4.61
CA GLU A 94 -20.34 -8.70 -5.89
C GLU A 94 -19.90 -7.29 -6.33
N MET A 95 -18.77 -7.25 -7.03
CA MET A 95 -18.22 -6.07 -7.69
C MET A 95 -18.39 -6.19 -9.20
N ARG A 96 -18.95 -5.17 -9.84
CA ARG A 96 -19.14 -5.11 -11.28
C ARG A 96 -18.59 -3.83 -11.89
N ASN A 97 -18.13 -3.91 -13.13
CA ASN A 97 -17.74 -2.71 -13.89
C ASN A 97 -18.96 -2.02 -14.57
N SER A 98 -18.70 -0.91 -15.26
CA SER A 98 -19.71 -0.16 -15.98
C SER A 98 -20.42 -0.94 -17.09
N SER A 99 -19.78 -1.97 -17.65
CA SER A 99 -20.37 -2.89 -18.63
C SER A 99 -21.09 -4.10 -17.99
N ASN A 100 -21.30 -4.07 -16.68
CA ASN A 100 -21.96 -5.15 -15.91
C ASN A 100 -21.17 -6.47 -15.86
N VAL A 101 -19.88 -6.46 -16.18
CA VAL A 101 -19.02 -7.64 -16.02
C VAL A 101 -18.72 -7.84 -14.53
N LEU A 102 -18.89 -9.07 -14.03
CA LEU A 102 -18.50 -9.47 -12.69
C LEU A 102 -16.97 -9.43 -12.56
N LEU A 103 -16.46 -8.74 -11.57
CA LEU A 103 -15.03 -8.63 -11.27
C LEU A 103 -14.63 -9.50 -10.08
N ASP A 104 -15.43 -9.51 -9.02
CA ASP A 104 -15.21 -10.25 -7.79
C ASP A 104 -16.53 -10.54 -7.10
N ALA A 105 -16.62 -11.62 -6.34
CA ALA A 105 -17.79 -11.96 -5.52
C ALA A 105 -17.37 -12.73 -4.28
N LYS A 106 -18.07 -12.49 -3.16
CA LYS A 106 -17.83 -13.10 -1.86
C LYS A 106 -19.14 -13.55 -1.23
N TYR A 107 -19.09 -14.68 -0.55
CA TYR A 107 -20.21 -15.28 0.16
C TYR A 107 -19.91 -15.35 1.65
N SER A 108 -20.87 -15.01 2.47
CA SER A 108 -20.85 -15.22 3.93
C SER A 108 -21.35 -16.66 4.23
N PRO A 109 -20.76 -17.41 5.16
CA PRO A 109 -19.63 -17.07 6.04
C PRO A 109 -18.25 -17.41 5.47
N GLU A 110 -18.14 -17.86 4.20
CA GLU A 110 -16.91 -18.41 3.63
C GLU A 110 -15.74 -17.41 3.59
N ASP A 111 -16.04 -16.11 3.54
CA ASP A 111 -15.06 -15.04 3.47
C ASP A 111 -15.05 -14.12 4.70
N VAL A 112 -15.27 -14.69 5.87
CA VAL A 112 -15.05 -13.96 7.13
C VAL A 112 -13.55 -13.76 7.30
N LEU A 113 -13.13 -12.53 7.09
CA LEU A 113 -11.74 -12.10 7.23
C LEU A 113 -11.57 -11.47 8.61
N ASP A 114 -10.54 -11.93 9.32
CA ASP A 114 -10.12 -11.43 10.61
C ASP A 114 -10.90 -11.97 11.82
N MET A 115 -10.36 -13.04 12.38
CA MET A 115 -10.86 -13.64 13.62
C MET A 115 -10.64 -12.74 14.87
N ASP A 116 -9.87 -11.68 14.74
CA ASP A 116 -9.61 -10.72 15.82
C ASP A 116 -10.64 -9.56 15.84
N THR A 117 -11.48 -9.44 14.82
CA THR A 117 -12.58 -8.45 14.81
C THR A 117 -13.89 -9.08 15.32
N VAL A 118 -14.57 -8.35 16.19
CA VAL A 118 -15.90 -8.73 16.72
C VAL A 118 -16.96 -8.72 15.60
N ILE A 119 -16.70 -8.00 14.50
CA ILE A 119 -17.65 -7.82 13.39
C ILE A 119 -17.04 -8.45 12.13
N PRO A 120 -17.66 -9.51 11.57
CA PRO A 120 -17.21 -10.13 10.34
C PRO A 120 -17.33 -9.17 9.16
N PHE A 121 -16.47 -9.37 8.15
CA PHE A 121 -16.57 -8.62 6.91
C PHE A 121 -16.13 -9.44 5.70
N MET A 122 -16.64 -9.06 4.54
CA MET A 122 -16.20 -9.54 3.24
C MET A 122 -15.43 -8.42 2.52
N ALA A 123 -14.42 -8.76 1.74
CA ALA A 123 -13.61 -7.81 0.98
C ALA A 123 -13.69 -8.12 -0.52
N LEU A 124 -14.05 -7.11 -1.33
CA LEU A 124 -14.07 -7.17 -2.78
C LEU A 124 -12.93 -6.35 -3.37
N ALA A 125 -12.03 -6.97 -4.09
CA ALA A 125 -10.96 -6.29 -4.79
C ALA A 125 -11.48 -5.52 -6.01
N CYS A 126 -10.98 -4.30 -6.24
CA CYS A 126 -11.29 -3.47 -7.38
C CYS A 126 -10.07 -2.69 -7.84
N ASP A 127 -9.66 -2.91 -9.10
CA ASP A 127 -8.52 -2.23 -9.71
C ASP A 127 -8.97 -1.43 -10.91
N ASN A 128 -8.61 -0.15 -10.95
CA ASN A 128 -8.70 0.65 -12.16
C ASN A 128 -7.32 0.85 -12.76
N LEU A 129 -6.91 -0.05 -13.62
CA LEU A 129 -5.65 0.01 -14.36
C LEU A 129 -5.82 0.69 -15.73
N THR A 130 -6.95 1.35 -15.97
CA THR A 130 -7.21 2.09 -17.21
C THR A 130 -6.64 3.50 -17.15
N ALA A 131 -6.58 4.16 -18.33
CA ALA A 131 -6.05 5.52 -18.45
C ALA A 131 -6.97 6.62 -17.89
N SER A 132 -8.20 6.27 -17.46
CA SER A 132 -9.23 7.23 -17.02
C SER A 132 -10.01 6.75 -15.80
N THR A 133 -10.70 7.67 -15.14
CA THR A 133 -11.67 7.34 -14.08
C THR A 133 -12.76 6.43 -14.62
N GLN A 134 -13.08 5.36 -13.88
CA GLN A 134 -14.09 4.37 -14.23
C GLN A 134 -15.20 4.32 -13.17
N THR A 135 -16.39 3.89 -13.59
CA THR A 135 -17.53 3.65 -12.70
C THR A 135 -17.64 2.16 -12.40
N TYR A 136 -17.81 1.85 -11.12
CA TYR A 136 -18.00 0.52 -10.60
C TYR A 136 -19.29 0.43 -9.79
N TYR A 137 -19.78 -0.80 -9.60
CA TYR A 137 -20.98 -1.12 -8.87
C TYR A 137 -20.69 -2.22 -7.86
N ILE A 138 -21.24 -2.06 -6.66
CA ILE A 138 -21.34 -3.11 -5.65
C ILE A 138 -22.80 -3.52 -5.56
N ARG A 139 -23.07 -4.80 -5.61
CA ARG A 139 -24.37 -5.39 -5.27
C ARG A 139 -24.22 -6.17 -3.98
N VAL A 140 -25.09 -5.93 -3.05
CA VAL A 140 -25.26 -6.74 -1.84
C VAL A 140 -26.60 -7.45 -1.96
N ASN A 141 -26.60 -8.78 -1.85
CA ASN A 141 -27.81 -9.60 -1.85
C ASN A 141 -27.98 -10.24 -0.49
N ARG A 142 -29.22 -10.25 0.00
CA ARG A 142 -29.53 -10.81 1.33
C ARG A 142 -29.36 -12.33 1.45
N GLY A 143 -29.32 -13.06 0.33
CA GLY A 143 -29.37 -14.53 0.36
C GLY A 143 -30.67 -15.03 1.00
N THR A 144 -30.52 -15.87 2.01
CA THR A 144 -31.66 -16.43 2.77
C THR A 144 -31.88 -15.71 4.11
N CYS A 145 -31.21 -14.60 4.40
CA CYS A 145 -31.41 -13.82 5.61
C CYS A 145 -32.83 -13.26 5.69
N SER A 146 -33.47 -13.36 6.85
CA SER A 146 -34.81 -12.85 7.12
C SER A 146 -34.73 -11.53 7.90
N GLY A 147 -35.82 -10.77 7.91
CA GLY A 147 -35.91 -9.50 8.62
C GLY A 147 -35.14 -8.37 7.98
N THR A 148 -35.03 -7.25 8.67
CA THR A 148 -34.24 -6.10 8.24
C THR A 148 -32.75 -6.37 8.44
N MET A 149 -31.94 -6.18 7.38
CA MET A 149 -30.48 -6.37 7.45
C MET A 149 -29.75 -5.05 7.63
N TYR A 150 -28.67 -5.10 8.40
CA TYR A 150 -27.76 -3.97 8.61
C TYR A 150 -26.35 -4.35 8.17
N PHE A 151 -25.74 -3.55 7.31
CA PHE A 151 -24.36 -3.71 6.92
C PHE A 151 -23.72 -2.36 6.61
N THR A 152 -22.37 -2.32 6.65
CA THR A 152 -21.62 -1.10 6.37
C THR A 152 -20.65 -1.36 5.23
N LEU A 153 -20.66 -0.49 4.24
CA LEU A 153 -19.68 -0.48 3.14
C LEU A 153 -18.65 0.63 3.37
N SER A 154 -17.37 0.31 3.23
CA SER A 154 -16.26 1.24 3.23
C SER A 154 -15.27 0.89 2.13
N MET A 155 -14.52 1.90 1.65
CA MET A 155 -13.47 1.72 0.64
C MET A 155 -12.10 1.87 1.27
N ASN A 156 -11.15 1.03 0.89
CA ASN A 156 -9.82 1.01 1.46
C ASN A 156 -8.75 0.85 0.38
N GLU A 157 -7.57 1.44 0.60
CA GLU A 157 -6.40 1.19 -0.24
C GLU A 157 -5.96 -0.26 -0.09
N ARG A 158 -5.74 -0.94 -1.24
CA ARG A 158 -5.27 -2.32 -1.25
C ARG A 158 -3.75 -2.42 -1.15
N ILE A 159 -3.05 -1.48 -1.76
CA ILE A 159 -1.59 -1.40 -1.66
C ILE A 159 -1.21 -0.65 -0.38
N LYS A 160 -0.46 -1.31 0.46
CA LYS A 160 0.05 -0.79 1.73
C LYS A 160 1.56 -0.67 1.69
N THR A 161 2.10 0.23 2.49
CA THR A 161 3.54 0.41 2.64
C THR A 161 3.98 0.08 4.06
N GLY A 162 5.24 -0.33 4.19
CA GLY A 162 5.85 -0.58 5.49
C GLY A 162 7.34 -0.27 5.46
N ARG A 163 7.94 -0.25 6.64
CA ARG A 163 9.38 -0.05 6.82
C ARG A 163 9.87 -0.80 8.04
N GLY A 164 11.08 -1.36 7.95
CA GLY A 164 11.73 -2.02 9.07
C GLY A 164 13.24 -1.87 9.04
N THR A 165 13.86 -2.02 10.21
CA THR A 165 15.32 -2.02 10.36
C THR A 165 15.74 -3.32 11.04
N PHE A 166 16.65 -4.04 10.40
CA PHE A 166 17.11 -5.36 10.80
C PHE A 166 18.62 -5.35 11.00
N THR A 167 19.13 -6.10 11.96
CA THR A 167 20.56 -6.10 12.31
C THR A 167 21.22 -7.38 11.84
N PHE A 168 22.32 -7.23 11.08
CA PHE A 168 23.21 -8.35 10.76
C PHE A 168 23.96 -8.79 12.01
N SER A 169 24.06 -10.09 12.22
CA SER A 169 24.88 -10.65 13.28
C SER A 169 26.36 -10.69 12.88
N GLY A 170 27.26 -10.41 13.83
CA GLY A 170 28.70 -10.53 13.64
C GLY A 170 29.40 -9.23 13.25
N THR A 171 30.60 -9.37 12.71
CA THR A 171 31.50 -8.28 12.34
C THR A 171 32.05 -8.54 10.95
N ALA A 172 31.89 -7.61 10.03
CA ALA A 172 32.54 -7.66 8.75
C ALA A 172 33.99 -7.17 8.89
N SER A 173 34.96 -7.97 8.42
CA SER A 173 36.39 -7.69 8.53
C SER A 173 37.01 -7.46 7.18
N ASN A 174 37.66 -6.30 6.99
CA ASN A 174 38.39 -5.95 5.77
C ASN A 174 39.89 -6.11 6.02
N PRO A 175 40.61 -6.87 5.19
CA PRO A 175 42.04 -7.12 5.39
C PRO A 175 42.92 -5.89 5.08
N GLY A 176 42.37 -4.83 4.52
CA GLY A 176 43.08 -3.67 4.01
C GLY A 176 43.60 -3.86 2.60
N ASN A 177 43.74 -2.77 1.86
CA ASN A 177 44.16 -2.75 0.46
C ASN A 177 45.69 -2.62 0.32
N SER A 178 46.43 -3.63 0.82
CA SER A 178 47.90 -3.61 0.84
C SER A 178 48.52 -3.58 -0.59
N SER A 179 47.79 -4.07 -1.58
CA SER A 179 48.22 -4.05 -2.99
C SER A 179 47.88 -2.74 -3.70
N ILE A 180 47.31 -1.77 -3.03
CA ILE A 180 46.90 -0.46 -3.59
C ILE A 180 46.03 -0.64 -4.85
N SER A 181 45.12 -1.61 -4.83
CA SER A 181 44.15 -1.85 -5.90
C SER A 181 43.21 -0.64 -6.04
N LEU A 182 43.03 -0.14 -7.26
CA LEU A 182 42.09 0.95 -7.57
C LEU A 182 40.62 0.52 -7.35
N SER A 183 40.33 -0.77 -7.39
CA SER A 183 38.99 -1.31 -7.11
C SER A 183 38.71 -1.52 -5.63
N GLY A 184 39.71 -1.27 -4.76
CA GLY A 184 39.60 -1.56 -3.32
C GLY A 184 39.62 -3.04 -3.00
N VAL A 185 39.33 -3.36 -1.73
CA VAL A 185 39.26 -4.72 -1.22
C VAL A 185 37.96 -4.91 -0.44
N ASP A 186 37.29 -6.04 -0.66
CA ASP A 186 36.06 -6.39 0.02
C ASP A 186 36.30 -6.96 1.41
N SER A 187 35.40 -6.68 2.31
CA SER A 187 35.31 -7.31 3.63
C SER A 187 34.77 -8.75 3.56
N SER A 188 34.82 -9.46 4.67
CA SER A 188 34.02 -10.67 4.88
C SER A 188 32.52 -10.35 4.78
N VAL A 189 31.74 -11.38 4.40
CA VAL A 189 30.29 -11.26 4.20
C VAL A 189 29.56 -11.52 5.52
N LEU A 190 28.55 -10.71 5.81
CA LEU A 190 27.54 -10.97 6.82
C LEU A 190 26.25 -11.44 6.15
N SER A 191 25.48 -12.31 6.79
CA SER A 191 24.20 -12.81 6.29
C SER A 191 23.07 -12.54 7.28
N LEU A 192 21.90 -12.20 6.74
CA LEU A 192 20.67 -11.91 7.48
C LEU A 192 19.51 -12.63 6.82
N ASN A 193 18.90 -13.57 7.51
CA ASN A 193 17.76 -14.31 7.00
C ASN A 193 16.45 -13.66 7.47
N LEU A 194 15.68 -13.08 6.52
CA LEU A 194 14.36 -12.50 6.75
C LEU A 194 13.22 -13.33 6.14
N THR A 195 13.48 -14.54 5.65
CA THR A 195 12.49 -15.38 4.95
C THR A 195 11.20 -15.58 5.76
N ASN A 196 11.32 -15.78 7.07
CA ASN A 196 10.19 -16.01 7.96
C ASN A 196 9.97 -14.86 8.96
N ASN A 197 10.42 -13.66 8.62
CA ASN A 197 10.25 -12.50 9.50
C ASN A 197 8.76 -12.11 9.60
N SER A 198 8.21 -12.08 10.82
CA SER A 198 6.78 -11.85 11.07
C SER A 198 6.36 -10.40 10.90
N THR A 199 7.29 -9.44 10.93
CA THR A 199 6.97 -8.01 10.75
C THR A 199 6.93 -7.56 9.30
N ILE A 200 7.43 -8.39 8.38
CA ILE A 200 7.36 -8.13 6.94
C ILE A 200 6.16 -8.90 6.37
N PRO A 201 5.23 -8.25 5.65
CA PRO A 201 4.10 -8.96 5.05
C PRO A 201 4.54 -10.00 4.00
N PRO A 202 3.80 -11.11 3.82
CA PRO A 202 3.96 -11.97 2.66
C PRO A 202 3.80 -11.20 1.35
N GLY A 203 4.66 -11.48 0.37
CA GLY A 203 4.59 -10.80 -0.93
C GLY A 203 5.02 -9.33 -0.92
N ALA A 204 5.63 -8.85 0.18
CA ALA A 204 6.17 -7.49 0.24
C ALA A 204 7.36 -7.32 -0.70
N ILE A 205 7.31 -6.27 -1.55
CA ILE A 205 8.34 -5.90 -2.52
C ILE A 205 9.08 -4.67 -2.02
N VAL A 206 10.39 -4.71 -2.07
CA VAL A 206 11.26 -3.62 -1.62
C VAL A 206 11.14 -2.40 -2.53
N THR A 207 10.92 -1.23 -1.91
CA THR A 207 10.89 0.07 -2.61
C THR A 207 12.11 0.92 -2.32
N SER A 208 12.79 0.72 -1.18
CA SER A 208 14.07 1.35 -0.89
C SER A 208 14.90 0.52 0.07
N VAL A 209 16.23 0.65 -0.07
CA VAL A 209 17.22 -0.01 0.78
C VAL A 209 18.25 1.00 1.26
N SER A 210 18.59 0.91 2.53
CA SER A 210 19.75 1.60 3.09
C SER A 210 20.43 0.74 4.16
N THR A 211 21.72 0.99 4.36
CA THR A 211 22.50 0.32 5.39
C THR A 211 23.18 1.34 6.30
N SER A 212 23.46 0.93 7.52
CA SER A 212 24.30 1.68 8.45
C SER A 212 25.20 0.72 9.24
N GLY A 213 26.32 1.24 9.74
CA GLY A 213 27.23 0.45 10.53
C GLY A 213 28.30 1.31 11.19
N THR A 214 29.11 0.74 12.06
CA THR A 214 30.25 1.42 12.72
C THR A 214 31.53 0.79 12.26
N GLN A 215 32.31 1.51 11.45
CA GLN A 215 33.64 1.10 11.02
C GLN A 215 34.72 1.52 12.00
N SER A 216 35.66 0.65 12.31
CA SER A 216 36.82 0.92 13.18
C SER A 216 38.09 0.29 12.59
N PRO A 217 39.18 1.06 12.36
CA PRO A 217 39.19 2.51 12.31
C PRO A 217 38.30 3.05 11.20
N SER A 218 37.73 4.26 11.35
CA SER A 218 36.96 4.92 10.30
C SER A 218 37.88 5.29 9.13
N GLN A 219 37.42 5.01 7.91
CA GLN A 219 38.18 5.20 6.69
C GLN A 219 37.37 5.98 5.66
N GLY A 220 38.02 6.71 4.76
CA GLY A 220 37.36 7.30 3.60
C GLY A 220 37.16 6.31 2.44
N ASN A 221 36.32 6.69 1.49
CA ASN A 221 36.06 5.90 0.28
C ASN A 221 35.61 4.44 0.57
N VAL A 222 34.66 4.30 1.46
CA VAL A 222 34.06 3.01 1.81
C VAL A 222 32.68 2.89 1.16
N HIS A 223 32.49 1.86 0.38
CA HIS A 223 31.21 1.52 -0.21
C HIS A 223 30.59 0.32 0.51
N HIS A 224 29.37 0.51 0.98
CA HIS A 224 28.54 -0.61 1.42
C HIS A 224 28.03 -1.37 0.21
N MET A 225 27.93 -2.69 0.34
CA MET A 225 27.43 -3.57 -0.73
C MET A 225 26.41 -4.53 -0.14
N ILE A 226 25.30 -4.73 -0.84
CA ILE A 226 24.24 -5.68 -0.47
C ILE A 226 23.98 -6.67 -1.59
N LEU A 227 23.52 -7.84 -1.21
CA LEU A 227 23.07 -8.88 -2.13
C LEU A 227 21.71 -9.41 -1.65
N PRO A 228 20.64 -9.31 -2.43
CA PRO A 228 19.39 -10.03 -2.22
C PRO A 228 19.58 -11.50 -2.64
N ALA A 229 20.20 -12.29 -1.75
CA ALA A 229 20.86 -13.56 -2.09
C ALA A 229 19.94 -14.72 -2.49
N THR A 230 18.62 -14.58 -2.30
CA THR A 230 17.65 -15.57 -2.77
C THR A 230 17.27 -15.34 -4.25
N GLU A 231 17.28 -14.08 -4.70
CA GLU A 231 16.76 -13.68 -6.01
C GLU A 231 17.85 -13.16 -6.97
N SER A 232 19.06 -12.88 -6.47
CA SER A 232 20.14 -12.33 -7.27
C SER A 232 21.49 -12.93 -6.87
N SER A 233 22.42 -12.92 -7.81
CA SER A 233 23.87 -13.17 -7.58
C SER A 233 24.70 -11.89 -7.70
N ILE A 234 24.05 -10.74 -7.93
CA ILE A 234 24.71 -9.46 -8.20
C ILE A 234 24.76 -8.63 -6.92
N TRP A 235 25.96 -8.16 -6.55
CA TRP A 235 26.16 -7.22 -5.46
C TRP A 235 25.82 -5.79 -5.90
N TYR A 236 24.90 -5.16 -5.18
CA TYR A 236 24.53 -3.76 -5.36
C TYR A 236 25.43 -2.90 -4.46
N THR A 237 26.11 -1.94 -5.06
CA THR A 237 27.00 -1.01 -4.35
C THR A 237 26.25 0.26 -4.00
N SER A 238 26.51 0.81 -2.80
CA SER A 238 25.90 2.07 -2.36
C SER A 238 26.26 3.22 -3.30
N THR A 239 25.32 4.15 -3.49
CA THR A 239 25.44 5.28 -4.44
C THR A 239 26.47 6.33 -4.01
N TYR A 240 26.95 6.26 -2.77
CA TYR A 240 28.02 7.13 -2.27
C TYR A 240 28.97 6.35 -1.33
N ALA A 241 30.20 6.86 -1.20
CA ALA A 241 31.19 6.30 -0.31
C ALA A 241 31.02 6.88 1.11
N SER A 242 30.83 6.03 2.10
CA SER A 242 30.70 6.41 3.52
C SER A 242 31.14 5.28 4.44
N ALA A 243 31.86 5.62 5.51
CA ALA A 243 32.24 4.65 6.53
C ALA A 243 31.08 4.16 7.41
N THR A 244 29.96 4.88 7.40
CA THR A 244 28.88 4.67 8.37
C THR A 244 27.53 4.35 7.74
N SER A 245 27.34 4.64 6.46
CA SER A 245 26.04 4.48 5.79
C SER A 245 26.15 4.17 4.31
N GLY A 246 25.16 3.48 3.77
CA GLY A 246 25.00 3.20 2.36
C GLY A 246 23.55 3.39 1.94
N ASN A 247 23.33 4.08 0.82
CA ASN A 247 22.06 4.14 0.12
C ASN A 247 22.22 3.49 -1.24
N TYR A 248 21.18 2.84 -1.72
CA TYR A 248 21.21 2.07 -2.96
C TYR A 248 20.14 2.58 -3.90
N THR A 249 20.46 2.63 -5.19
CA THR A 249 19.46 2.82 -6.23
C THR A 249 18.94 1.45 -6.61
N ILE A 250 17.65 1.19 -6.35
CA ILE A 250 16.94 0.01 -6.81
C ILE A 250 16.04 0.49 -7.95
N ASN A 251 16.25 -0.04 -9.14
CA ASN A 251 15.42 0.29 -10.29
C ASN A 251 14.08 -0.46 -10.19
N SER A 252 13.03 0.11 -10.76
CA SER A 252 11.70 -0.50 -10.78
C SER A 252 11.64 -1.86 -11.52
N THR A 253 12.67 -2.20 -12.27
CA THR A 253 12.85 -3.50 -12.92
C THR A 253 13.41 -4.56 -11.96
N ASP A 254 14.03 -4.14 -10.85
CA ASP A 254 14.65 -5.01 -9.86
C ASP A 254 13.70 -5.18 -8.67
N SER A 255 12.60 -5.90 -8.88
CA SER A 255 11.59 -6.15 -7.83
C SER A 255 12.05 -7.25 -6.89
N PHE A 256 12.67 -6.88 -5.75
CA PHE A 256 13.12 -7.86 -4.76
C PHE A 256 12.09 -8.04 -3.66
N ALA A 257 11.85 -9.31 -3.28
CA ALA A 257 11.09 -9.62 -2.10
C ALA A 257 11.80 -9.11 -0.83
N ALA A 258 11.05 -8.50 0.09
CA ALA A 258 11.61 -8.08 1.36
C ALA A 258 11.93 -9.30 2.26
N ARG A 259 11.12 -10.37 2.17
CA ARG A 259 11.32 -11.67 2.86
C ARG A 259 12.29 -12.55 2.10
N GLN A 260 13.58 -12.35 2.30
CA GLN A 260 14.62 -13.19 1.71
C GLN A 260 15.88 -13.19 2.56
N VAL A 261 16.91 -13.89 2.08
CA VAL A 261 18.26 -13.83 2.67
C VAL A 261 18.96 -12.62 2.08
N TRP A 262 19.40 -11.72 2.95
CA TRP A 262 20.19 -10.54 2.59
C TRP A 262 21.64 -10.76 3.01
N GLN A 263 22.58 -10.39 2.15
CA GLN A 263 24.01 -10.39 2.48
C GLN A 263 24.58 -8.98 2.42
N PHE A 264 25.56 -8.74 3.26
CA PHE A 264 26.26 -7.45 3.37
C PHE A 264 27.78 -7.68 3.35
N LYS A 265 28.48 -6.84 2.65
CA LYS A 265 29.92 -6.59 2.78
C LYS A 265 30.19 -5.11 2.54
N TYR A 266 31.41 -4.67 2.81
CA TYR A 266 31.86 -3.33 2.38
C TYR A 266 33.19 -3.42 1.66
N ASN A 267 33.40 -2.49 0.73
CA ASN A 267 34.63 -2.30 -0.01
C ASN A 267 35.37 -1.07 0.53
N ALA A 268 36.69 -1.16 0.69
CA ALA A 268 37.53 -0.05 1.16
C ALA A 268 38.79 0.08 0.31
N LEU A 269 39.21 1.32 0.04
CA LEU A 269 40.46 1.66 -0.66
C LEU A 269 41.64 1.79 0.29
N ALA A 270 41.40 1.98 1.59
CA ALA A 270 42.45 2.20 2.59
C ALA A 270 43.34 0.96 2.77
N THR A 271 44.62 1.18 2.95
CA THR A 271 45.61 0.11 3.20
C THR A 271 45.50 -0.53 4.59
N ALA A 272 44.99 0.20 5.54
CA ALA A 272 44.81 -0.29 6.91
C ALA A 272 43.62 -1.27 7.00
N LYS A 273 43.79 -2.31 7.81
CA LYS A 273 42.71 -3.24 8.16
C LYS A 273 41.61 -2.49 8.92
N SER A 274 40.37 -2.90 8.72
CA SER A 274 39.23 -2.33 9.46
C SER A 274 38.17 -3.40 9.70
N THR A 275 37.26 -3.08 10.62
CA THR A 275 36.09 -3.92 10.92
C THR A 275 34.84 -3.04 10.93
N MET A 276 33.69 -3.62 10.55
CA MET A 276 32.40 -2.95 10.66
C MET A 276 31.46 -3.78 11.52
N LYS A 277 30.91 -3.13 12.57
CA LYS A 277 30.01 -3.72 13.56
C LYS A 277 28.65 -3.04 13.53
N SER A 278 27.68 -3.66 14.19
CA SER A 278 26.31 -3.14 14.32
C SER A 278 25.71 -2.77 12.96
N VAL A 279 25.98 -3.58 11.94
CA VAL A 279 25.46 -3.35 10.60
C VAL A 279 23.95 -3.55 10.60
N LYS A 280 23.24 -2.55 10.14
CA LYS A 280 21.77 -2.56 10.01
C LYS A 280 21.37 -2.43 8.56
N LEU A 281 20.33 -3.16 8.18
CA LEU A 281 19.62 -3.06 6.91
C LEU A 281 18.28 -2.41 7.18
N THR A 282 18.00 -1.28 6.55
CA THR A 282 16.68 -0.65 6.57
C THR A 282 16.02 -0.85 5.21
N LEU A 283 14.86 -1.48 5.22
CA LEU A 283 14.02 -1.71 4.05
C LEU A 283 12.75 -0.89 4.16
N ALA A 284 12.34 -0.25 3.07
CA ALA A 284 10.95 0.13 2.85
C ALA A 284 10.36 -0.81 1.80
N TRP A 285 9.08 -1.12 1.93
CA TRP A 285 8.38 -2.03 1.02
C TRP A 285 6.95 -1.59 0.78
N GLU A 286 6.37 -2.12 -0.28
CA GLU A 286 4.94 -2.12 -0.52
C GLU A 286 4.43 -3.56 -0.60
N TYR A 287 3.14 -3.77 -0.29
CA TYR A 287 2.49 -5.06 -0.38
C TYR A 287 1.00 -4.91 -0.66
N ASP A 288 0.44 -5.92 -1.35
CA ASP A 288 -1.00 -6.03 -1.54
C ASP A 288 -1.62 -6.71 -0.31
N ILE A 289 -2.48 -6.01 0.42
CA ILE A 289 -3.12 -6.53 1.64
C ILE A 289 -4.00 -7.76 1.35
N ALA A 290 -4.47 -7.93 0.12
CA ALA A 290 -5.21 -9.14 -0.29
C ALA A 290 -4.35 -10.40 -0.16
N ASN A 291 -3.02 -10.32 -0.40
CA ASN A 291 -2.09 -11.43 -0.24
C ASN A 291 -1.89 -11.84 1.24
N THR A 292 -2.30 -11.00 2.16
CA THR A 292 -2.22 -11.27 3.61
C THR A 292 -3.57 -11.65 4.22
N GLY A 293 -4.58 -11.88 3.39
CA GLY A 293 -5.95 -12.10 3.85
C GLY A 293 -6.55 -10.86 4.53
N TYR A 294 -6.18 -9.67 4.03
CA TYR A 294 -6.61 -8.35 4.56
C TYR A 294 -6.20 -8.08 6.01
N LYS A 295 -5.15 -8.74 6.49
CA LYS A 295 -4.56 -8.48 7.82
C LYS A 295 -3.57 -7.32 7.73
N SER A 296 -3.60 -6.44 8.74
CA SER A 296 -2.59 -5.39 8.91
C SER A 296 -1.28 -5.95 9.45
N TYR A 297 -0.16 -5.34 9.07
CA TYR A 297 1.20 -5.66 9.51
C TYR A 297 1.88 -4.43 10.10
#